data_6aef57d4a0dd9408e36cb6722af0d682
#
_entry.id   6aef57d4a0dd9408e36cb6722af0d682
#
_cell.length_a   1.000
_cell.length_b   1.000
_cell.length_c   1.000
_cell.angle_alpha   90.00
_cell.angle_beta   90.00
_cell.angle_gamma   90.00
#
_symmetry.space_group_name_H-M   'P 1'
#
loop_
_entity.id
_entity.type
_entity.pdbx_description
1 polymer ?
#
loop_
_entity_poly.entity_id
_entity_poly.type
_entity_poly.pdbx_seq_one_letter_code
_entity_poly.pdbx_strand_id
1 'polypeptide(L)'
;KQKRLLFLVNPSAGRGRGEIKFIQAKNQLKEHSIDADMFISEGHGEIRKFICDEDLKSFDGICTIGGDGTIHEAIDGLMRSGKSKYLPLGVFPGGSGNSFCNDLSIYSDISALSNIIDFKTSPIDIMEIKHLDHINYSANIIGWGIASEVNILAEKLRFLGGIRYSIASLICIFRLVPKEMNFIIEGDVITGKGLLFLALNTKYTGKGMRMAPKAKLNDGLIDIILFREASKLRVFKIFMEVFTGSHINDSLVEYYQVKKFEIKNFEEHLNIDGENKGITPISVDVLPKILNIFASL
;
A
#
# COMPACT_ATOMS: atom_id res chain seq x y z
N LYS A 1 -0.76 -25.92 21.84
CA LYS A 1 0.50 -25.72 21.11
C LYS A 1 0.93 -24.26 21.31
N GLN A 2 2.19 -24.03 21.71
CA GLN A 2 2.73 -22.69 21.83
C GLN A 2 2.74 -22.02 20.45
N LYS A 3 2.30 -20.76 20.37
CA LYS A 3 2.26 -19.99 19.14
C LYS A 3 3.66 -19.52 18.77
N ARG A 4 3.95 -19.46 17.47
CA ARG A 4 5.26 -19.05 16.94
C ARG A 4 5.10 -18.09 15.80
N LEU A 5 5.75 -16.93 15.88
CA LEU A 5 5.71 -15.86 14.87
C LEU A 5 7.08 -15.63 14.27
N LEU A 6 7.12 -15.27 12.98
CA LEU A 6 8.32 -14.86 12.29
C LEU A 6 8.27 -13.36 12.02
N PHE A 7 9.27 -12.63 12.49
CA PHE A 7 9.41 -11.20 12.24
C PHE A 7 10.36 -10.94 11.07
N LEU A 8 9.86 -10.23 10.07
CA LEU A 8 10.59 -9.76 8.91
C LEU A 8 11.01 -8.31 9.16
N VAL A 9 12.27 -8.10 9.46
CA VAL A 9 12.79 -6.84 9.99
C VAL A 9 13.58 -6.10 8.92
N ASN A 10 13.16 -4.88 8.59
CA ASN A 10 14.00 -3.94 7.89
C ASN A 10 14.89 -3.21 8.93
N PRO A 11 16.22 -3.37 8.90
CA PRO A 11 17.10 -2.78 9.91
C PRO A 11 17.04 -1.25 9.91
N SER A 12 16.73 -0.62 8.78
CA SER A 12 16.55 0.84 8.67
C SER A 12 15.23 1.36 9.27
N ALA A 13 14.32 0.47 9.65
CA ALA A 13 13.03 0.83 10.24
C ALA A 13 13.20 1.66 11.52
N GLY A 14 12.32 2.64 11.75
CA GLY A 14 12.35 3.46 12.94
C GLY A 14 13.67 4.22 13.12
N ARG A 15 14.32 4.66 12.03
CA ARG A 15 15.64 5.32 12.02
C ARG A 15 16.78 4.41 12.52
N GLY A 16 16.84 3.17 12.02
CA GLY A 16 17.87 2.19 12.39
C GLY A 16 17.60 1.43 13.70
N ARG A 17 16.33 1.41 14.16
CA ARG A 17 15.93 0.71 15.40
C ARG A 17 15.08 -0.54 15.14
N GLY A 18 15.09 -1.08 13.92
CA GLY A 18 14.27 -2.24 13.56
C GLY A 18 14.50 -3.44 14.48
N GLU A 19 15.76 -3.79 14.73
CA GLU A 19 16.13 -4.89 15.63
C GLU A 19 15.76 -4.63 17.10
N ILE A 20 15.92 -3.39 17.57
CA ILE A 20 15.51 -3.00 18.94
C ILE A 20 13.99 -3.18 19.10
N LYS A 21 13.21 -2.76 18.11
CA LYS A 21 11.76 -2.97 18.11
C LYS A 21 11.39 -4.46 18.16
N PHE A 22 12.10 -5.30 17.41
CA PHE A 22 11.92 -6.74 17.48
C PHE A 22 12.20 -7.29 18.88
N ILE A 23 13.32 -6.92 19.50
CA ILE A 23 13.68 -7.39 20.85
C ILE A 23 12.59 -6.98 21.85
N GLN A 24 12.09 -5.75 21.77
CA GLN A 24 11.01 -5.27 22.64
C GLN A 24 9.71 -6.06 22.42
N ALA A 25 9.34 -6.29 21.17
CA ALA A 25 8.16 -7.08 20.82
C ALA A 25 8.29 -8.53 21.29
N LYS A 26 9.45 -9.18 21.07
CA LYS A 26 9.74 -10.55 21.50
C LYS A 26 9.59 -10.72 23.01
N ASN A 27 10.12 -9.78 23.80
CA ASN A 27 10.00 -9.85 25.25
C ASN A 27 8.54 -9.79 25.72
N GLN A 28 7.72 -8.91 25.15
CA GLN A 28 6.29 -8.83 25.47
C GLN A 28 5.52 -10.07 25.01
N LEU A 29 5.79 -10.58 23.80
CA LEU A 29 5.15 -11.80 23.29
C LEU A 29 5.45 -13.03 24.17
N LYS A 30 6.69 -13.12 24.71
CA LYS A 30 7.10 -14.18 25.61
C LYS A 30 6.26 -14.23 26.89
N GLU A 31 5.87 -13.07 27.44
CA GLU A 31 4.97 -12.97 28.60
C GLU A 31 3.60 -13.61 28.33
N HIS A 32 3.21 -13.68 27.05
CA HIS A 32 1.96 -14.29 26.57
C HIS A 32 2.16 -15.69 25.95
N SER A 33 3.31 -16.35 26.22
CA SER A 33 3.65 -17.68 25.69
C SER A 33 3.65 -17.77 24.17
N ILE A 34 4.07 -16.70 23.50
CA ILE A 34 4.24 -16.61 22.04
C ILE A 34 5.75 -16.51 21.74
N ASP A 35 6.28 -17.47 20.99
CA ASP A 35 7.66 -17.43 20.51
C ASP A 35 7.79 -16.54 19.28
N ALA A 36 8.95 -15.89 19.15
CA ALA A 36 9.24 -15.02 18.02
C ALA A 36 10.67 -15.24 17.50
N ASP A 37 10.75 -15.52 16.20
CA ASP A 37 12.00 -15.56 15.45
C ASP A 37 12.13 -14.34 14.55
N MET A 38 13.32 -14.08 14.05
CA MET A 38 13.62 -12.90 13.24
C MET A 38 14.39 -13.27 11.97
N PHE A 39 13.96 -12.69 10.86
CA PHE A 39 14.73 -12.56 9.63
C PHE A 39 15.02 -11.08 9.41
N ILE A 40 16.28 -10.71 9.19
CA ILE A 40 16.73 -9.35 8.90
C ILE A 40 16.99 -9.25 7.41
N SER A 41 16.33 -8.31 6.73
CA SER A 41 16.59 -8.05 5.32
C SER A 41 17.82 -7.16 5.15
N GLU A 42 18.70 -7.52 4.22
CA GLU A 42 19.88 -6.73 3.85
C GLU A 42 19.58 -5.74 2.71
N GLY A 43 18.48 -5.94 1.98
CA GLY A 43 18.13 -5.13 0.83
C GLY A 43 16.72 -5.28 0.31
N HIS A 44 16.45 -4.53 -0.75
CA HIS A 44 15.15 -4.52 -1.43
C HIS A 44 14.86 -5.86 -2.13
N GLY A 45 13.64 -6.37 -1.97
CA GLY A 45 13.16 -7.63 -2.57
C GLY A 45 13.50 -8.89 -1.78
N GLU A 46 14.33 -8.82 -0.74
CA GLU A 46 14.75 -9.98 0.03
C GLU A 46 13.65 -10.57 0.88
N ILE A 47 12.80 -9.74 1.47
CA ILE A 47 11.65 -10.21 2.26
C ILE A 47 10.71 -11.02 1.37
N ARG A 48 10.41 -10.54 0.16
CA ARG A 48 9.60 -11.27 -0.81
C ARG A 48 10.26 -12.60 -1.19
N LYS A 49 11.54 -12.58 -1.53
CA LYS A 49 12.30 -13.78 -1.88
C LYS A 49 12.29 -14.80 -0.74
N PHE A 50 12.61 -14.37 0.48
CA PHE A 50 12.59 -15.22 1.66
C PHE A 50 11.22 -15.89 1.87
N ILE A 51 10.12 -15.13 1.79
CA ILE A 51 8.78 -15.69 1.91
C ILE A 51 8.49 -16.71 0.80
N CYS A 52 8.95 -16.48 -0.42
CA CYS A 52 8.74 -17.41 -1.53
C CYS A 52 9.50 -18.72 -1.34
N ASP A 53 10.75 -18.64 -0.95
CA ASP A 53 11.70 -19.74 -0.96
C ASP A 53 11.62 -20.62 0.29
N GLU A 54 11.30 -20.06 1.45
CA GLU A 54 11.33 -20.79 2.73
C GLU A 54 10.02 -21.53 3.05
N ASP A 55 10.13 -22.68 3.73
CA ASP A 55 8.96 -23.36 4.31
C ASP A 55 8.58 -22.72 5.65
N LEU A 56 7.48 -21.99 5.66
CA LEU A 56 7.00 -21.25 6.82
C LEU A 56 5.87 -21.93 7.59
N LYS A 57 5.60 -23.22 7.33
CA LYS A 57 4.50 -23.99 7.99
C LYS A 57 4.66 -24.14 9.49
N SER A 58 5.87 -23.96 10.02
CA SER A 58 6.13 -24.00 11.46
C SER A 58 5.69 -22.74 12.21
N PHE A 59 5.34 -21.67 11.49
CA PHE A 59 4.89 -20.41 12.06
C PHE A 59 3.35 -20.30 12.01
N ASP A 60 2.78 -19.67 13.02
CA ASP A 60 1.36 -19.35 13.10
C ASP A 60 1.00 -17.98 12.52
N GLY A 61 2.01 -17.19 12.12
CA GLY A 61 1.89 -15.91 11.44
C GLY A 61 3.24 -15.25 11.19
N ILE A 62 3.25 -14.24 10.36
CA ILE A 62 4.43 -13.40 10.11
C ILE A 62 4.14 -11.96 10.47
N CYS A 63 5.18 -11.21 10.89
CA CYS A 63 5.07 -9.81 11.26
C CYS A 63 6.15 -9.01 10.54
N THR A 64 5.81 -7.82 10.05
CA THR A 64 6.80 -6.91 9.46
C THR A 64 7.16 -5.79 10.45
N ILE A 65 8.44 -5.45 10.54
CA ILE A 65 8.90 -4.21 11.17
C ILE A 65 9.53 -3.36 10.08
N GLY A 66 8.76 -2.38 9.58
CA GLY A 66 9.19 -1.57 8.43
C GLY A 66 8.18 -0.51 8.03
N GLY A 67 8.39 0.08 6.86
CA GLY A 67 7.46 1.00 6.23
C GLY A 67 6.58 0.31 5.18
N ASP A 68 5.81 1.11 4.43
CA ASP A 68 4.88 0.61 3.41
C ASP A 68 5.55 -0.30 2.37
N GLY A 69 6.81 -0.04 1.98
CA GLY A 69 7.58 -0.92 1.08
C GLY A 69 7.89 -2.29 1.68
N THR A 70 8.23 -2.37 2.98
CA THR A 70 8.46 -3.64 3.68
C THR A 70 7.16 -4.46 3.76
N ILE A 71 6.04 -3.81 4.02
CA ILE A 71 4.71 -4.42 4.05
C ILE A 71 4.34 -4.92 2.65
N HIS A 72 4.59 -4.11 1.61
CA HIS A 72 4.35 -4.49 0.21
C HIS A 72 5.12 -5.76 -0.17
N GLU A 73 6.42 -5.83 0.14
CA GLU A 73 7.24 -7.04 -0.14
C GLU A 73 6.69 -8.28 0.56
N ALA A 74 6.25 -8.14 1.82
CA ALA A 74 5.67 -9.25 2.56
C ALA A 74 4.35 -9.73 1.95
N ILE A 75 3.46 -8.81 1.57
CA ILE A 75 2.19 -9.14 0.91
C ILE A 75 2.45 -9.80 -0.46
N ASP A 76 3.33 -9.22 -1.29
CA ASP A 76 3.67 -9.78 -2.61
C ASP A 76 4.28 -11.19 -2.48
N GLY A 77 5.15 -11.42 -1.49
CA GLY A 77 5.71 -12.74 -1.20
C GLY A 77 4.66 -13.76 -0.75
N LEU A 78 3.74 -13.37 0.16
CA LEU A 78 2.65 -14.22 0.62
C LEU A 78 1.69 -14.60 -0.52
N MET A 79 1.36 -13.64 -1.37
CA MET A 79 0.47 -13.86 -2.50
C MET A 79 1.10 -14.80 -3.54
N ARG A 80 2.35 -14.52 -3.98
CA ARG A 80 3.08 -15.32 -4.97
C ARG A 80 3.30 -16.76 -4.52
N SER A 81 3.62 -16.97 -3.26
CA SER A 81 3.87 -18.30 -2.69
C SER A 81 2.58 -19.05 -2.29
N GLY A 82 1.42 -18.40 -2.35
CA GLY A 82 0.14 -18.95 -1.89
C GLY A 82 0.04 -19.10 -0.37
N LYS A 83 1.01 -18.57 0.40
CA LYS A 83 1.06 -18.65 1.86
C LYS A 83 0.06 -17.71 2.54
N SER A 84 -0.50 -16.72 1.81
CA SER A 84 -1.59 -15.87 2.27
C SER A 84 -2.81 -16.64 2.80
N LYS A 85 -3.00 -17.87 2.33
CA LYS A 85 -4.12 -18.74 2.72
C LYS A 85 -4.06 -19.22 4.16
N TYR A 86 -2.87 -19.27 4.78
CA TYR A 86 -2.69 -19.83 6.13
C TYR A 86 -1.81 -19.01 7.06
N LEU A 87 -1.03 -18.05 6.54
CA LEU A 87 -0.20 -17.17 7.35
C LEU A 87 -0.80 -15.75 7.41
N PRO A 88 -1.36 -15.35 8.56
CA PRO A 88 -1.76 -13.98 8.79
C PRO A 88 -0.53 -13.06 8.90
N LEU A 89 -0.70 -11.79 8.48
CA LEU A 89 0.33 -10.77 8.49
C LEU A 89 0.10 -9.77 9.63
N GLY A 90 1.10 -9.55 10.48
CA GLY A 90 1.18 -8.44 11.43
C GLY A 90 2.04 -7.30 10.87
N VAL A 91 1.71 -6.07 11.23
CA VAL A 91 2.46 -4.90 10.78
C VAL A 91 2.86 -4.00 11.95
N PHE A 92 4.13 -3.63 11.99
CA PHE A 92 4.68 -2.67 12.96
C PHE A 92 5.14 -1.41 12.21
N PRO A 93 4.64 -0.23 12.59
CA PRO A 93 4.98 1.00 11.90
C PRO A 93 6.47 1.36 12.09
N GLY A 94 7.22 1.37 11.01
CA GLY A 94 8.66 1.67 11.02
C GLY A 94 9.08 2.63 9.90
N GLY A 95 8.14 3.04 9.04
CA GLY A 95 8.38 3.95 7.93
C GLY A 95 8.08 5.41 8.25
N SER A 96 8.28 6.28 7.26
CA SER A 96 7.96 7.71 7.36
C SER A 96 6.50 8.03 7.03
N GLY A 97 5.81 7.19 6.25
CA GLY A 97 4.41 7.36 5.83
C GLY A 97 3.46 6.50 6.66
N ASN A 98 3.69 5.20 6.67
CA ASN A 98 2.90 4.17 7.34
C ASN A 98 1.40 4.24 6.95
N SER A 99 1.12 4.46 5.66
CA SER A 99 -0.24 4.65 5.15
C SER A 99 -1.12 3.45 5.45
N PHE A 100 -0.60 2.24 5.19
CA PHE A 100 -1.30 1.00 5.45
C PHE A 100 -1.59 0.78 6.95
N CYS A 101 -0.63 1.07 7.83
CA CYS A 101 -0.83 0.99 9.27
C CYS A 101 -1.93 1.96 9.75
N ASN A 102 -2.00 3.16 9.16
CA ASN A 102 -3.02 4.16 9.51
C ASN A 102 -4.44 3.66 9.19
N ASP A 103 -4.63 2.97 8.07
CA ASP A 103 -5.93 2.37 7.71
C ASP A 103 -6.35 1.25 8.68
N LEU A 104 -5.37 0.53 9.23
CA LEU A 104 -5.57 -0.50 10.26
C LEU A 104 -5.70 0.07 11.67
N SER A 105 -5.64 1.40 11.85
CA SER A 105 -5.59 2.06 13.17
C SER A 105 -4.40 1.60 14.03
N ILE A 106 -3.30 1.19 13.40
CA ILE A 106 -2.05 0.78 14.05
C ILE A 106 -1.06 1.94 14.03
N TYR A 107 -1.04 2.71 15.11
CA TYR A 107 -0.21 3.93 15.21
C TYR A 107 1.09 3.75 16.00
N SER A 108 1.24 2.63 16.69
CA SER A 108 2.38 2.31 17.56
C SER A 108 2.65 0.82 17.63
N ASP A 109 3.83 0.46 18.15
CA ASP A 109 4.20 -0.93 18.40
C ASP A 109 3.26 -1.58 19.43
N ILE A 110 2.73 -0.81 20.39
CA ILE A 110 1.76 -1.28 21.39
C ILE A 110 0.45 -1.68 20.72
N SER A 111 -0.08 -0.85 19.82
CA SER A 111 -1.32 -1.18 19.09
C SER A 111 -1.15 -2.38 18.15
N ALA A 112 0.05 -2.55 17.55
CA ALA A 112 0.38 -3.73 16.77
C ALA A 112 0.38 -5.01 17.63
N LEU A 113 1.09 -4.95 18.77
CA LEU A 113 1.20 -6.08 19.70
C LEU A 113 -0.13 -6.53 20.27
N SER A 114 -1.02 -5.61 20.63
CA SER A 114 -2.35 -5.95 21.17
C SER A 114 -3.13 -6.87 20.23
N ASN A 115 -3.18 -6.56 18.94
CA ASN A 115 -3.86 -7.40 17.96
C ASN A 115 -3.20 -8.78 17.80
N ILE A 116 -1.87 -8.84 17.89
CA ILE A 116 -1.09 -10.07 17.72
C ILE A 116 -1.25 -10.98 18.95
N ILE A 117 -1.18 -10.43 20.15
CA ILE A 117 -1.33 -11.18 21.40
C ILE A 117 -2.70 -11.87 21.44
N ASP A 118 -3.74 -11.17 21.05
CA ASP A 118 -5.10 -11.71 20.99
C ASP A 118 -5.33 -12.65 19.79
N PHE A 119 -4.35 -12.78 18.89
CA PHE A 119 -4.48 -13.49 17.61
C PHE A 119 -5.71 -13.05 16.81
N LYS A 120 -6.08 -11.79 16.94
CA LYS A 120 -7.24 -11.22 16.29
C LYS A 120 -6.91 -10.84 14.85
N THR A 121 -7.53 -11.52 13.91
CA THR A 121 -7.29 -11.30 12.48
C THR A 121 -8.56 -10.87 11.77
N SER A 122 -8.40 -10.02 10.76
CA SER A 122 -9.45 -9.67 9.81
C SER A 122 -8.96 -9.92 8.39
N PRO A 123 -9.83 -10.44 7.52
CA PRO A 123 -9.49 -10.62 6.11
C PRO A 123 -9.47 -9.28 5.38
N ILE A 124 -8.54 -9.14 4.44
CA ILE A 124 -8.42 -7.98 3.55
C ILE A 124 -8.41 -8.39 2.08
N ASP A 125 -8.78 -7.44 1.25
CA ASP A 125 -8.75 -7.55 -0.20
C ASP A 125 -7.36 -7.18 -0.72
N ILE A 126 -6.96 -7.77 -1.84
CA ILE A 126 -5.70 -7.47 -2.52
C ILE A 126 -6.00 -7.22 -4.01
N MET A 127 -5.39 -6.22 -4.60
CA MET A 127 -5.43 -5.96 -6.03
C MET A 127 -4.40 -6.86 -6.73
N GLU A 128 -4.88 -7.67 -7.68
CA GLU A 128 -4.04 -8.45 -8.59
C GLU A 128 -3.83 -7.66 -9.88
N ILE A 129 -2.60 -7.36 -10.21
CA ILE A 129 -2.19 -6.53 -11.36
C ILE A 129 -1.54 -7.45 -12.40
N LYS A 130 -2.17 -7.59 -13.56
CA LYS A 130 -1.68 -8.39 -14.67
C LYS A 130 -1.10 -7.49 -15.77
N HIS A 131 0.13 -7.73 -16.13
CA HIS A 131 0.82 -7.10 -17.25
C HIS A 131 1.54 -8.16 -18.06
N LEU A 132 1.10 -8.42 -19.29
CA LEU A 132 1.65 -9.51 -20.12
C LEU A 132 1.76 -10.80 -19.30
N ASP A 133 2.99 -11.31 -19.12
CA ASP A 133 3.27 -12.55 -18.39
C ASP A 133 3.60 -12.33 -16.90
N HIS A 134 3.47 -11.09 -16.42
CA HIS A 134 3.81 -10.73 -15.04
C HIS A 134 2.58 -10.41 -14.20
N ILE A 135 2.55 -10.96 -12.99
CA ILE A 135 1.54 -10.65 -11.98
C ILE A 135 2.23 -9.93 -10.82
N ASN A 136 1.66 -8.83 -10.39
CA ASN A 136 2.04 -8.10 -9.18
C ASN A 136 0.82 -7.98 -8.26
N TYR A 137 1.07 -7.77 -6.98
CA TYR A 137 0.01 -7.59 -5.98
C TYR A 137 0.19 -6.26 -5.27
N SER A 138 -0.93 -5.59 -4.99
CA SER A 138 -0.96 -4.33 -4.25
C SER A 138 -2.07 -4.38 -3.21
N ALA A 139 -1.76 -3.92 -2.00
CA ALA A 139 -2.75 -3.78 -0.93
C ALA A 139 -3.15 -2.33 -0.68
N ASN A 140 -2.47 -1.37 -1.31
CA ASN A 140 -2.64 0.04 -1.00
C ASN A 140 -3.03 0.86 -2.22
N ILE A 141 -2.14 1.07 -3.19
CA ILE A 141 -2.35 2.06 -4.26
C ILE A 141 -1.73 1.65 -5.60
N ILE A 142 -2.46 1.91 -6.68
CA ILE A 142 -1.96 1.92 -8.05
C ILE A 142 -2.19 3.33 -8.61
N GLY A 143 -1.12 4.01 -9.04
CA GLY A 143 -1.18 5.39 -9.52
C GLY A 143 -0.63 5.55 -10.93
N TRP A 144 -1.35 6.35 -11.76
CA TRP A 144 -0.96 6.76 -13.09
C TRP A 144 -1.01 8.28 -13.23
N GLY A 145 -0.27 8.82 -14.21
CA GLY A 145 -0.20 10.26 -14.46
C GLY A 145 0.65 10.96 -13.42
N ILE A 146 0.16 12.06 -12.85
CA ILE A 146 0.89 12.84 -11.84
C ILE A 146 1.29 11.99 -10.61
N ALA A 147 0.55 10.95 -10.27
CA ALA A 147 0.87 10.09 -9.13
C ALA A 147 2.21 9.36 -9.29
N SER A 148 2.54 8.95 -10.51
CA SER A 148 3.83 8.34 -10.81
C SER A 148 4.96 9.38 -10.72
N GLU A 149 4.75 10.58 -11.26
CA GLU A 149 5.72 11.68 -11.21
C GLU A 149 6.01 12.15 -9.78
N VAL A 150 4.96 12.27 -8.96
CA VAL A 150 5.07 12.61 -7.53
C VAL A 150 5.92 11.58 -6.80
N ASN A 151 5.72 10.30 -7.08
CA ASN A 151 6.50 9.24 -6.43
C ASN A 151 7.99 9.33 -6.80
N ILE A 152 8.31 9.51 -8.09
CA ILE A 152 9.70 9.69 -8.56
C ILE A 152 10.37 10.89 -7.87
N LEU A 153 9.65 12.01 -7.74
CA LEU A 153 10.18 13.20 -7.09
C LEU A 153 10.29 13.01 -5.57
N ALA A 154 9.30 12.40 -4.93
CA ALA A 154 9.32 12.12 -3.49
C ALA A 154 10.49 11.22 -3.08
N GLU A 155 10.89 10.28 -3.95
CA GLU A 155 12.07 9.45 -3.72
C GLU A 155 13.37 10.27 -3.68
N LYS A 156 13.51 11.28 -4.53
CA LYS A 156 14.64 12.22 -4.51
C LYS A 156 14.64 13.12 -3.28
N LEU A 157 13.46 13.32 -2.66
CA LEU A 157 13.25 14.16 -1.48
C LEU A 157 13.19 13.36 -0.17
N ARG A 158 13.75 12.15 -0.12
CA ARG A 158 13.72 11.27 1.07
C ARG A 158 14.20 11.95 2.35
N PHE A 159 15.14 12.87 2.25
CA PHE A 159 15.69 13.65 3.38
C PHE A 159 14.62 14.51 4.10
N LEU A 160 13.51 14.83 3.43
CA LEU A 160 12.38 15.59 4.01
C LEU A 160 11.42 14.71 4.83
N GLY A 161 11.67 13.40 4.93
CA GLY A 161 10.82 12.49 5.67
C GLY A 161 9.37 12.43 5.15
N GLY A 162 8.38 12.41 6.05
CA GLY A 162 6.98 12.19 5.68
C GLY A 162 6.33 13.32 4.85
N ILE A 163 6.86 14.56 4.89
CA ILE A 163 6.30 15.69 4.13
C ILE A 163 6.72 15.68 2.65
N ARG A 164 7.67 14.81 2.26
CA ARG A 164 8.19 14.72 0.90
C ARG A 164 7.10 14.56 -0.17
N TYR A 165 6.07 13.78 0.11
CA TYR A 165 4.96 13.56 -0.82
C TYR A 165 4.12 14.82 -1.05
N SER A 166 3.83 15.58 0.01
CA SER A 166 3.09 16.83 -0.12
C SER A 166 3.88 17.88 -0.92
N ILE A 167 5.20 17.98 -0.68
CA ILE A 167 6.07 18.89 -1.44
C ILE A 167 6.23 18.44 -2.88
N ALA A 168 6.44 17.15 -3.13
CA ALA A 168 6.52 16.60 -4.47
C ALA A 168 5.21 16.82 -5.24
N SER A 169 4.05 16.59 -4.61
CA SER A 169 2.74 16.86 -5.22
C SER A 169 2.59 18.32 -5.63
N LEU A 170 2.98 19.24 -4.74
CA LEU A 170 2.91 20.68 -5.03
C LEU A 170 3.79 21.07 -6.24
N ILE A 171 5.02 20.57 -6.28
CA ILE A 171 5.94 20.81 -7.41
C ILE A 171 5.37 20.23 -8.71
N CYS A 172 4.84 19.00 -8.67
CA CYS A 172 4.27 18.35 -9.84
C CYS A 172 3.00 19.08 -10.34
N ILE A 173 2.16 19.64 -9.47
CA ILE A 173 1.00 20.45 -9.86
C ILE A 173 1.44 21.66 -10.71
N PHE A 174 2.54 22.32 -10.36
CA PHE A 174 3.05 23.44 -11.18
C PHE A 174 3.63 23.00 -12.53
N ARG A 175 4.06 21.75 -12.67
CA ARG A 175 4.60 21.16 -13.91
C ARG A 175 3.57 20.36 -14.70
N LEU A 176 2.33 20.37 -14.27
CA LEU A 176 1.26 19.51 -14.73
C LEU A 176 1.05 19.58 -16.25
N VAL A 177 1.05 18.41 -16.88
CA VAL A 177 0.70 18.22 -18.30
C VAL A 177 -0.35 17.12 -18.36
N PRO A 178 -1.55 17.40 -18.93
CA PRO A 178 -2.57 16.37 -19.12
C PRO A 178 -2.08 15.30 -20.11
N LYS A 179 -2.41 14.04 -19.79
CA LYS A 179 -2.10 12.87 -20.63
C LYS A 179 -3.38 12.30 -21.23
N GLU A 180 -3.27 11.67 -22.40
CA GLU A 180 -4.39 10.93 -22.99
C GLU A 180 -4.73 9.73 -22.10
N MET A 181 -6.02 9.53 -21.85
CA MET A 181 -6.56 8.41 -21.08
C MET A 181 -7.16 7.38 -22.01
N ASN A 182 -6.90 6.12 -21.73
CA ASN A 182 -7.56 4.99 -22.36
C ASN A 182 -7.75 3.91 -21.28
N PHE A 183 -8.85 4.01 -20.54
CA PHE A 183 -9.17 3.14 -19.42
C PHE A 183 -10.46 2.38 -19.68
N ILE A 184 -10.60 1.21 -19.08
CA ILE A 184 -11.85 0.46 -19.00
C ILE A 184 -12.18 0.28 -17.52
N ILE A 185 -13.32 0.80 -17.09
CA ILE A 185 -13.78 0.72 -15.70
C ILE A 185 -15.13 0.01 -15.70
N GLU A 186 -15.19 -1.20 -15.10
CA GLU A 186 -16.38 -2.09 -15.11
C GLU A 186 -16.97 -2.33 -16.52
N GLY A 187 -16.16 -2.22 -17.56
CA GLY A 187 -16.56 -2.42 -18.96
C GLY A 187 -16.81 -1.12 -19.72
N ASP A 188 -16.96 0.00 -19.03
CA ASP A 188 -17.10 1.32 -19.67
C ASP A 188 -15.76 1.87 -20.12
N VAL A 189 -15.70 2.37 -21.36
CA VAL A 189 -14.48 2.95 -21.93
C VAL A 189 -14.40 4.43 -21.57
N ILE A 190 -13.33 4.80 -20.87
CA ILE A 190 -13.03 6.16 -20.43
C ILE A 190 -11.87 6.71 -21.27
N THR A 191 -12.12 7.73 -22.06
CA THR A 191 -11.12 8.39 -22.92
C THR A 191 -11.09 9.90 -22.68
N GLY A 192 -10.15 10.57 -23.32
CA GLY A 192 -9.90 12.02 -23.22
C GLY A 192 -8.64 12.33 -22.45
N LYS A 193 -8.52 13.57 -21.95
CA LYS A 193 -7.33 14.00 -21.22
C LYS A 193 -7.54 13.96 -19.72
N GLY A 194 -6.58 13.41 -19.00
CA GLY A 194 -6.57 13.32 -17.55
C GLY A 194 -5.22 13.68 -16.94
N LEU A 195 -5.27 13.95 -15.66
CA LEU A 195 -4.13 14.37 -14.86
C LEU A 195 -3.67 13.29 -13.90
N LEU A 196 -4.65 12.57 -13.33
CA LEU A 196 -4.42 11.60 -12.28
C LEU A 196 -5.44 10.47 -12.41
N PHE A 197 -4.93 9.26 -12.26
CA PHE A 197 -5.72 8.08 -11.95
C PHE A 197 -5.10 7.40 -10.73
N LEU A 198 -5.91 7.13 -9.73
CA LEU A 198 -5.54 6.34 -8.56
C LEU A 198 -6.56 5.23 -8.35
N ALA A 199 -6.09 4.02 -8.17
CA ALA A 199 -6.90 2.91 -7.67
C ALA A 199 -6.38 2.55 -6.27
N LEU A 200 -7.25 2.55 -5.28
CA LEU A 200 -6.91 2.44 -3.88
C LEU A 200 -7.74 1.36 -3.19
N ASN A 201 -7.10 0.66 -2.27
CA ASN A 201 -7.75 -0.23 -1.32
C ASN A 201 -7.75 0.37 0.11
N THR A 202 -7.00 1.46 0.30
CA THR A 202 -6.84 2.19 1.57
C THR A 202 -7.35 3.63 1.45
N LYS A 203 -7.77 4.21 2.59
CA LYS A 203 -8.22 5.61 2.64
C LYS A 203 -7.09 6.60 2.48
N TYR A 204 -5.91 6.25 3.00
CA TYR A 204 -4.79 7.18 3.14
C TYR A 204 -3.65 6.86 2.20
N THR A 205 -3.02 7.89 1.65
CA THR A 205 -1.75 7.81 0.94
C THR A 205 -0.76 8.83 1.52
N GLY A 206 0.52 8.49 1.54
CA GLY A 206 1.52 9.36 2.13
C GLY A 206 1.18 9.74 3.58
N LYS A 207 1.56 10.93 4.00
CA LYS A 207 1.31 11.39 5.38
C LYS A 207 0.05 12.26 5.44
N GLY A 208 -1.08 11.65 5.79
CA GLY A 208 -2.32 12.38 6.10
C GLY A 208 -3.20 12.77 4.90
N MET A 209 -2.84 12.39 3.67
CA MET A 209 -3.71 12.58 2.51
C MET A 209 -4.81 11.52 2.50
N ARG A 210 -6.04 11.93 2.75
CA ARG A 210 -7.21 11.06 2.75
C ARG A 210 -7.77 10.95 1.33
N MET A 211 -7.06 10.21 0.48
CA MET A 211 -7.31 10.17 -0.96
C MET A 211 -8.59 9.43 -1.32
N ALA A 212 -8.88 8.28 -0.72
CA ALA A 212 -10.11 7.51 -0.94
C ALA A 212 -10.94 7.41 0.35
N PRO A 213 -11.68 8.44 0.75
CA PRO A 213 -12.35 8.48 2.05
C PRO A 213 -13.43 7.40 2.26
N LYS A 214 -13.92 6.76 1.19
CA LYS A 214 -14.91 5.67 1.23
C LYS A 214 -14.29 4.28 1.21
N ALA A 215 -12.98 4.16 0.96
CA ALA A 215 -12.30 2.88 0.83
C ALA A 215 -12.44 2.01 2.10
N LYS A 216 -12.57 0.71 1.88
CA LYS A 216 -12.56 -0.31 2.92
C LYS A 216 -11.70 -1.47 2.47
N LEU A 217 -10.90 -1.98 3.37
CA LEU A 217 -9.95 -3.05 3.10
C LEU A 217 -10.59 -4.41 2.78
N ASN A 218 -11.91 -4.59 2.95
CA ASN A 218 -12.55 -5.91 2.95
C ASN A 218 -13.96 -5.94 2.36
N ASP A 219 -14.33 -4.98 1.52
CA ASP A 219 -15.66 -4.90 0.89
C ASP A 219 -15.70 -5.47 -0.55
N GLY A 220 -14.55 -5.95 -1.05
CA GLY A 220 -14.42 -6.54 -2.38
C GLY A 220 -14.42 -5.49 -3.50
N LEU A 221 -14.09 -4.23 -3.19
CA LEU A 221 -14.08 -3.13 -4.14
C LEU A 221 -12.73 -2.42 -4.16
N ILE A 222 -12.42 -1.81 -5.30
CA ILE A 222 -11.30 -0.90 -5.51
C ILE A 222 -11.90 0.50 -5.66
N ASP A 223 -11.36 1.45 -4.92
CA ASP A 223 -11.78 2.86 -5.00
C ASP A 223 -10.94 3.58 -6.04
N ILE A 224 -11.56 4.03 -7.13
CA ILE A 224 -10.89 4.76 -8.21
C ILE A 224 -11.18 6.25 -8.08
N ILE A 225 -10.12 7.04 -8.16
CA ILE A 225 -10.18 8.49 -8.25
C ILE A 225 -9.56 8.92 -9.57
N LEU A 226 -10.34 9.62 -10.37
CA LEU A 226 -9.94 10.13 -11.66
C LEU A 226 -10.08 11.65 -11.68
N PHE A 227 -8.99 12.35 -12.01
CA PHE A 227 -8.99 13.78 -12.30
C PHE A 227 -8.83 14.02 -13.79
N ARG A 228 -9.82 14.65 -14.37
CA ARG A 228 -9.74 15.12 -15.75
C ARG A 228 -8.89 16.39 -15.87
N GLU A 229 -8.66 16.81 -17.09
CA GLU A 229 -7.92 18.05 -17.37
C GLU A 229 -8.55 19.24 -16.64
N ALA A 230 -7.72 20.01 -15.96
CA ALA A 230 -8.11 21.21 -15.24
C ALA A 230 -6.98 22.24 -15.17
N SER A 231 -7.31 23.50 -14.86
CA SER A 231 -6.29 24.53 -14.61
C SER A 231 -5.47 24.23 -13.35
N LYS A 232 -4.20 24.63 -13.33
CA LYS A 232 -3.29 24.40 -12.18
C LYS A 232 -3.85 24.95 -10.86
N LEU A 233 -4.51 26.10 -10.88
CA LEU A 233 -5.15 26.69 -9.70
C LEU A 233 -6.30 25.83 -9.19
N ARG A 234 -7.09 25.23 -10.09
CA ARG A 234 -8.17 24.34 -9.71
C ARG A 234 -7.61 23.04 -9.09
N VAL A 235 -6.58 22.44 -9.70
CA VAL A 235 -5.91 21.26 -9.16
C VAL A 235 -5.29 21.54 -7.80
N PHE A 236 -4.68 22.71 -7.61
CA PHE A 236 -4.14 23.11 -6.31
C PHE A 236 -5.24 23.20 -5.24
N LYS A 237 -6.41 23.78 -5.56
CA LYS A 237 -7.55 23.83 -4.63
C LYS A 237 -7.99 22.41 -4.24
N ILE A 238 -8.19 21.54 -5.21
CA ILE A 238 -8.57 20.13 -4.98
C ILE A 238 -7.51 19.42 -4.13
N PHE A 239 -6.22 19.67 -4.37
CA PHE A 239 -5.13 19.11 -3.57
C PHE A 239 -5.23 19.49 -2.08
N MET A 240 -5.62 20.72 -1.76
CA MET A 240 -5.82 21.12 -0.38
C MET A 240 -7.00 20.39 0.28
N GLU A 241 -8.03 20.06 -0.49
CA GLU A 241 -9.21 19.31 -0.03
C GLU A 241 -8.94 17.82 0.20
N VAL A 242 -7.85 17.26 -0.35
CA VAL A 242 -7.42 15.87 -0.14
C VAL A 242 -7.16 15.55 1.33
N PHE A 243 -6.66 16.51 2.11
CA PHE A 243 -6.36 16.29 3.53
C PHE A 243 -7.62 16.08 4.39
N THR A 244 -8.74 16.63 3.97
CA THR A 244 -10.05 16.42 4.61
C THR A 244 -10.84 15.29 3.96
N GLY A 245 -10.50 14.91 2.74
CA GLY A 245 -11.24 13.97 1.92
C GLY A 245 -12.44 14.60 1.21
N SER A 246 -12.63 15.93 1.29
CA SER A 246 -13.76 16.63 0.66
C SER A 246 -13.62 16.79 -0.86
N HIS A 247 -12.43 16.59 -1.41
CA HIS A 247 -12.14 16.66 -2.85
C HIS A 247 -13.03 15.74 -3.70
N ILE A 248 -13.51 14.61 -3.14
CA ILE A 248 -14.40 13.70 -3.86
C ILE A 248 -15.78 14.31 -4.21
N ASN A 249 -16.11 15.46 -3.64
CA ASN A 249 -17.34 16.20 -3.93
C ASN A 249 -17.13 17.26 -5.04
N ASP A 250 -15.89 17.46 -5.51
CA ASP A 250 -15.59 18.39 -6.59
C ASP A 250 -16.03 17.80 -7.95
N SER A 251 -16.65 18.60 -8.79
CA SER A 251 -17.15 18.19 -10.10
C SER A 251 -16.08 17.72 -11.10
N LEU A 252 -14.80 17.98 -10.83
CA LEU A 252 -13.67 17.51 -11.64
C LEU A 252 -13.09 16.19 -11.15
N VAL A 253 -13.64 15.65 -10.06
CA VAL A 253 -13.22 14.39 -9.45
C VAL A 253 -14.28 13.35 -9.72
N GLU A 254 -13.92 12.33 -10.47
CA GLU A 254 -14.76 11.16 -10.66
C GLU A 254 -14.34 10.09 -9.64
N TYR A 255 -15.32 9.55 -8.92
CA TYR A 255 -15.11 8.54 -7.90
C TYR A 255 -15.90 7.29 -8.23
N TYR A 256 -15.19 6.15 -8.38
CA TYR A 256 -15.80 4.86 -8.67
C TYR A 256 -15.46 3.84 -7.58
N GLN A 257 -16.36 2.89 -7.33
CA GLN A 257 -16.08 1.70 -6.54
C GLN A 257 -16.34 0.48 -7.42
N VAL A 258 -15.31 -0.28 -7.73
CA VAL A 258 -15.30 -1.29 -8.80
C VAL A 258 -14.60 -2.57 -8.38
N LYS A 259 -14.89 -3.68 -9.06
CA LYS A 259 -14.19 -4.96 -8.85
C LYS A 259 -13.00 -5.13 -9.77
N LYS A 260 -13.01 -4.44 -10.91
CA LYS A 260 -11.94 -4.54 -11.91
C LYS A 260 -11.83 -3.27 -12.74
N PHE A 261 -10.64 -3.04 -13.28
CA PHE A 261 -10.37 -1.99 -14.27
C PHE A 261 -9.18 -2.35 -15.14
N GLU A 262 -9.03 -1.64 -16.26
CA GLU A 262 -7.87 -1.76 -17.13
C GLU A 262 -7.33 -0.38 -17.50
N ILE A 263 -6.02 -0.27 -17.63
CA ILE A 263 -5.32 0.88 -18.22
C ILE A 263 -4.72 0.40 -19.54
N LYS A 264 -5.25 0.91 -20.65
CA LYS A 264 -4.87 0.50 -22.03
C LYS A 264 -3.77 1.38 -22.63
N ASN A 265 -3.41 2.48 -21.99
CA ASN A 265 -2.26 3.30 -22.41
C ASN A 265 -1.04 2.41 -22.64
N PHE A 266 -0.13 2.84 -23.50
CA PHE A 266 1.06 2.06 -23.83
C PHE A 266 2.31 2.72 -23.23
N GLU A 267 3.16 1.89 -22.58
CA GLU A 267 4.45 2.28 -21.99
C GLU A 267 4.41 3.46 -20.98
N GLU A 268 3.32 3.59 -20.22
CA GLU A 268 3.23 4.56 -19.14
C GLU A 268 3.68 3.94 -17.80
N HIS A 269 4.53 4.65 -17.08
CA HIS A 269 4.98 4.21 -15.75
C HIS A 269 3.89 4.31 -14.71
N LEU A 270 3.86 3.31 -13.83
CA LEU A 270 2.92 3.22 -12.71
C LEU A 270 3.64 3.33 -11.36
N ASN A 271 2.95 3.93 -10.41
CA ASN A 271 3.27 3.82 -9.00
C ASN A 271 2.45 2.69 -8.40
N ILE A 272 3.09 1.64 -7.88
CA ILE A 272 2.43 0.54 -7.17
C ILE A 272 2.98 0.52 -5.74
N ASP A 273 2.12 0.78 -4.76
CA ASP A 273 2.44 0.84 -3.32
C ASP A 273 3.65 1.72 -2.96
N GLY A 274 3.85 2.81 -3.70
CA GLY A 274 4.96 3.74 -3.47
C GLY A 274 6.23 3.41 -4.25
N GLU A 275 6.23 2.36 -5.06
CA GLU A 275 7.35 1.99 -5.93
C GLU A 275 7.02 2.25 -7.40
N ASN A 276 7.99 2.77 -8.15
CA ASN A 276 7.87 2.92 -9.61
C ASN A 276 8.08 1.55 -10.25
N LYS A 277 7.04 0.76 -10.23
CA LYS A 277 6.98 -0.59 -10.78
C LYS A 277 5.86 -0.68 -11.79
N GLY A 278 6.11 -1.46 -12.82
CA GLY A 278 5.10 -1.72 -13.82
C GLY A 278 4.99 -0.64 -14.88
N ILE A 279 4.57 -1.09 -16.02
CA ILE A 279 4.34 -0.31 -17.23
C ILE A 279 2.98 -0.75 -17.75
N THR A 280 2.21 0.18 -18.29
CA THR A 280 0.94 -0.14 -18.95
C THR A 280 1.18 -0.79 -20.33
N PRO A 281 0.24 -1.58 -20.87
CA PRO A 281 -1.11 -1.81 -20.38
C PRO A 281 -1.18 -2.78 -19.20
N ILE A 282 -2.18 -2.60 -18.33
CA ILE A 282 -2.47 -3.50 -17.22
C ILE A 282 -3.95 -3.81 -17.13
N SER A 283 -4.27 -4.97 -16.56
CA SER A 283 -5.60 -5.28 -16.02
C SER A 283 -5.50 -5.55 -14.52
N VAL A 284 -6.49 -5.10 -13.77
CA VAL A 284 -6.52 -5.22 -12.31
C VAL A 284 -7.85 -5.80 -11.89
N ASP A 285 -7.78 -6.86 -11.07
CA ASP A 285 -8.92 -7.48 -10.41
C ASP A 285 -8.74 -7.40 -8.90
N VAL A 286 -9.82 -7.19 -8.15
CA VAL A 286 -9.80 -7.38 -6.71
C VAL A 286 -9.88 -8.85 -6.37
N LEU A 287 -9.01 -9.32 -5.47
CA LEU A 287 -9.08 -10.64 -4.83
C LEU A 287 -9.66 -10.44 -3.42
N PRO A 288 -10.96 -10.69 -3.22
CA PRO A 288 -11.62 -10.34 -1.98
C PRO A 288 -11.19 -11.28 -0.85
N LYS A 289 -10.86 -10.70 0.32
CA LYS A 289 -10.61 -11.41 1.59
C LYS A 289 -9.56 -12.50 1.50
N ILE A 290 -8.53 -12.30 0.66
CA ILE A 290 -7.53 -13.33 0.32
C ILE A 290 -6.39 -13.42 1.34
N LEU A 291 -6.16 -12.39 2.14
CA LEU A 291 -5.12 -12.33 3.15
C LEU A 291 -5.71 -11.93 4.50
N ASN A 292 -5.34 -12.67 5.56
CA ASN A 292 -5.66 -12.26 6.93
C ASN A 292 -4.57 -11.35 7.50
N ILE A 293 -4.99 -10.30 8.20
CA ILE A 293 -4.07 -9.37 8.87
C ILE A 293 -4.41 -9.28 10.36
N PHE A 294 -3.40 -9.18 11.22
CA PHE A 294 -3.60 -8.98 12.67
C PHE A 294 -4.10 -7.55 12.93
N ALA A 295 -5.40 -7.36 12.76
CA ALA A 295 -6.11 -6.13 13.04
C ALA A 295 -7.60 -6.41 13.29
N SER A 296 -8.29 -5.43 13.88
CA SER A 296 -9.76 -5.35 13.90
C SER A 296 -10.23 -4.34 12.89
N LEU A 297 -10.94 -4.78 11.85
CA LEU A 297 -11.54 -3.94 10.81
C LEU A 297 -13.03 -3.76 11.06
#